data_fa9e6e51989bd556789d180983d4b307
#
_entry.id   fa9e6e51989bd556789d180983d4b307
#
_cell.length_a   1.000
_cell.length_b   1.000
_cell.length_c   1.000
_cell.angle_alpha   90.00
_cell.angle_beta   90.00
_cell.angle_gamma   90.00
#
_symmetry.space_group_name_H-M   'P 1'
#
loop_
_entity.id
_entity.type
_entity.pdbx_description
1 polymer ?
#
loop_
_entity_poly.entity_id
_entity_poly.type
_entity_poly.pdbx_seq_one_letter_code
_entity_poly.pdbx_strand_id
1 'polypeptide(L)'
;MLKIRLKRLGAKKAPTYRIIVINSTTKREGKPVEELGHYNPKTKVMQLNLEKAQEWVKKGAQPTDTVAYLMKNCNADGTLNYKKKEVVKLSKKAQAKAAAEAEAKAQAEAEAKAAAEAAAAEAAAAAEAPAEEAVEETTEEA
;
A
#
# COMPACT_ATOMS: atom_id res chain seq x y z
N MET A 1 32.70 4.95 12.83
CA MET A 1 31.25 5.00 12.58
C MET A 1 30.82 3.66 11.95
N LEU A 2 29.83 3.00 12.54
CA LEU A 2 29.33 1.73 12.04
C LEU A 2 28.24 1.95 11.00
N LYS A 3 28.23 1.12 9.96
CA LYS A 3 27.19 1.11 8.92
C LYS A 3 26.66 -0.30 8.71
N ILE A 4 25.35 -0.39 8.44
CA ILE A 4 24.71 -1.63 7.98
C ILE A 4 24.61 -1.56 6.47
N ARG A 5 25.28 -2.48 5.77
CA ARG A 5 25.34 -2.47 4.32
C ARG A 5 25.36 -3.86 3.69
N LEU A 6 25.21 -3.92 2.39
CA LEU A 6 25.22 -5.15 1.60
C LEU A 6 26.65 -5.49 1.18
N LYS A 7 27.16 -6.65 1.58
CA LYS A 7 28.36 -7.29 1.05
C LYS A 7 27.96 -8.14 -0.15
N ARG A 8 28.58 -7.90 -1.30
CA ARG A 8 28.31 -8.69 -2.49
C ARG A 8 29.05 -10.02 -2.43
N LEU A 9 28.32 -11.07 -2.74
CA LEU A 9 28.78 -12.44 -2.92
C LEU A 9 28.22 -12.96 -4.26
N GLY A 10 28.58 -14.19 -4.62
CA GLY A 10 28.05 -14.83 -5.82
C GLY A 10 28.82 -14.50 -7.10
N ALA A 11 28.43 -15.13 -8.20
CA ALA A 11 29.10 -15.11 -9.48
C ALA A 11 28.73 -13.88 -10.35
N LYS A 12 29.42 -13.70 -11.48
CA LYS A 12 29.07 -12.74 -12.53
C LYS A 12 27.64 -13.06 -13.03
N LYS A 13 26.78 -12.03 -13.10
CA LYS A 13 25.34 -12.12 -13.48
C LYS A 13 24.43 -12.86 -12.49
N ALA A 14 24.96 -13.41 -11.36
CA ALA A 14 24.18 -14.01 -10.28
C ALA A 14 24.60 -13.45 -8.90
N PRO A 15 24.36 -12.15 -8.63
CA PRO A 15 24.75 -11.55 -7.37
C PRO A 15 23.87 -12.07 -6.24
N THR A 16 24.50 -12.40 -5.12
CA THR A 16 23.87 -12.63 -3.82
C THR A 16 24.46 -11.63 -2.84
N TYR A 17 23.69 -11.18 -1.89
CA TYR A 17 24.15 -10.20 -0.94
C TYR A 17 24.00 -10.72 0.49
N ARG A 18 24.97 -10.37 1.33
CA ARG A 18 24.91 -10.56 2.76
C ARG A 18 24.75 -9.22 3.45
N ILE A 19 23.80 -9.13 4.36
CA ILE A 19 23.53 -7.93 5.15
C ILE A 19 24.49 -7.98 6.34
N ILE A 20 25.37 -6.99 6.46
CA ILE A 20 26.46 -6.97 7.43
C ILE A 20 26.53 -5.62 8.16
N VAL A 21 27.03 -5.68 9.40
CA VAL A 21 27.48 -4.51 10.17
C VAL A 21 28.97 -4.40 10.00
N ILE A 22 29.45 -3.23 9.57
CA ILE A 22 30.86 -3.01 9.31
C ILE A 22 31.24 -1.55 9.55
N ASN A 23 32.51 -1.27 9.84
CA ASN A 23 32.99 0.11 9.94
C ASN A 23 32.95 0.79 8.56
N SER A 24 32.60 2.10 8.54
CA SER A 24 32.46 2.89 7.31
C SER A 24 33.77 2.96 6.50
N THR A 25 34.92 2.95 7.14
CA THR A 25 36.26 3.02 6.51
C THR A 25 36.68 1.67 5.88
N THR A 26 36.10 0.57 6.31
CA THR A 26 36.46 -0.76 5.81
C THR A 26 35.90 -1.02 4.41
N LYS A 27 36.66 -1.71 3.55
CA LYS A 27 36.21 -2.11 2.21
C LYS A 27 34.92 -2.93 2.29
N ARG A 28 34.08 -2.88 1.22
CA ARG A 28 32.79 -3.59 1.18
C ARG A 28 32.91 -5.09 1.47
N GLU A 29 33.99 -5.73 1.05
CA GLU A 29 34.25 -7.17 1.18
C GLU A 29 35.10 -7.50 2.42
N GLY A 30 35.40 -6.50 3.26
CA GLY A 30 36.18 -6.67 4.47
C GLY A 30 35.49 -7.57 5.50
N LYS A 31 36.22 -7.83 6.62
CA LYS A 31 35.68 -8.63 7.73
C LYS A 31 34.55 -7.86 8.40
N PRO A 32 33.32 -8.40 8.46
CA PRO A 32 32.20 -7.76 9.16
C PRO A 32 32.38 -7.86 10.67
N VAL A 33 31.74 -6.96 11.40
CA VAL A 33 31.58 -7.03 12.85
C VAL A 33 30.55 -8.11 13.18
N GLU A 34 29.41 -8.07 12.46
CA GLU A 34 28.34 -9.06 12.58
C GLU A 34 27.63 -9.25 11.24
N GLU A 35 27.09 -10.45 11.03
CA GLU A 35 26.25 -10.79 9.90
C GLU A 35 24.80 -10.89 10.35
N LEU A 36 23.91 -10.10 9.72
CA LEU A 36 22.50 -10.00 10.08
C LEU A 36 21.58 -10.86 9.22
N GLY A 37 22.08 -11.26 8.03
CA GLY A 37 21.29 -12.09 7.13
C GLY A 37 21.76 -12.05 5.68
N HIS A 38 20.92 -12.57 4.78
CA HIS A 38 21.21 -12.58 3.36
C HIS A 38 20.03 -12.08 2.51
N TYR A 39 20.35 -11.64 1.29
CA TYR A 39 19.39 -11.15 0.33
C TYR A 39 19.76 -11.55 -1.09
N ASN A 40 18.83 -12.13 -1.83
CA ASN A 40 18.96 -12.44 -3.24
C ASN A 40 18.01 -11.59 -4.09
N PRO A 41 18.51 -10.67 -4.91
CA PRO A 41 17.67 -9.78 -5.69
C PRO A 41 16.95 -10.45 -6.87
N LYS A 42 17.47 -11.59 -7.37
CA LYS A 42 16.83 -12.34 -8.46
C LYS A 42 15.58 -13.07 -7.99
N THR A 43 15.72 -13.85 -6.93
CA THR A 43 14.63 -14.64 -6.36
C THR A 43 13.75 -13.83 -5.42
N LYS A 44 14.21 -12.62 -5.00
CA LYS A 44 13.57 -11.78 -3.98
C LYS A 44 13.48 -12.45 -2.60
N VAL A 45 14.28 -13.49 -2.41
CA VAL A 45 14.37 -14.17 -1.12
C VAL A 45 15.29 -13.36 -0.19
N MET A 46 14.84 -13.13 1.01
CA MET A 46 15.60 -12.48 2.08
C MET A 46 15.39 -13.26 3.38
N GLN A 47 16.43 -13.35 4.17
CA GLN A 47 16.37 -13.68 5.59
C GLN A 47 17.16 -12.63 6.35
N LEU A 48 16.51 -11.91 7.23
CA LEU A 48 17.10 -10.85 8.04
C LEU A 48 16.67 -11.03 9.49
N ASN A 49 17.62 -11.04 10.40
CA ASN A 49 17.34 -10.94 11.82
C ASN A 49 17.01 -9.47 12.16
N LEU A 50 15.72 -9.15 12.22
CA LEU A 50 15.24 -7.79 12.47
C LEU A 50 15.62 -7.29 13.87
N GLU A 51 15.57 -8.13 14.88
CA GLU A 51 15.87 -7.77 16.27
C GLU A 51 17.31 -7.26 16.37
N LYS A 52 18.27 -8.06 15.89
CA LYS A 52 19.67 -7.65 15.86
C LYS A 52 19.92 -6.41 14.99
N ALA A 53 19.24 -6.30 13.85
CA ALA A 53 19.36 -5.12 13.00
C ALA A 53 18.90 -3.85 13.73
N GLN A 54 17.79 -3.91 14.44
CA GLN A 54 17.27 -2.79 15.23
C GLN A 54 18.18 -2.46 16.42
N GLU A 55 18.73 -3.46 17.10
CA GLU A 55 19.72 -3.24 18.16
C GLU A 55 20.96 -2.47 17.68
N TRP A 56 21.48 -2.84 16.50
CA TRP A 56 22.60 -2.12 15.92
C TRP A 56 22.24 -0.69 15.52
N VAL A 57 21.03 -0.46 15.02
CA VAL A 57 20.54 0.92 14.75
C VAL A 57 20.45 1.72 16.06
N LYS A 58 19.94 1.13 17.15
CA LYS A 58 19.92 1.76 18.50
C LYS A 58 21.32 2.06 19.03
N LYS A 59 22.31 1.21 18.73
CA LYS A 59 23.73 1.41 19.04
C LYS A 59 24.42 2.45 18.14
N GLY A 60 23.67 3.07 17.22
CA GLY A 60 24.17 4.13 16.33
C GLY A 60 24.74 3.66 14.99
N ALA A 61 24.51 2.41 14.59
CA ALA A 61 24.87 1.95 13.24
C ALA A 61 23.91 2.54 12.21
N GLN A 62 24.45 3.16 11.15
CA GLN A 62 23.64 3.78 10.10
C GLN A 62 23.37 2.78 8.98
N PRO A 63 22.10 2.42 8.69
CA PRO A 63 21.75 1.61 7.54
C PRO A 63 21.93 2.43 6.25
N THR A 64 22.39 1.78 5.18
CA THR A 64 22.34 2.36 3.83
C THR A 64 20.90 2.37 3.30
N ASP A 65 20.59 3.25 2.35
CA ASP A 65 19.23 3.41 1.79
C ASP A 65 18.59 2.09 1.37
N THR A 66 19.38 1.24 0.69
CA THR A 66 18.92 -0.10 0.27
C THR A 66 18.59 -0.99 1.46
N VAL A 67 19.40 -0.99 2.52
CA VAL A 67 19.13 -1.78 3.73
C VAL A 67 17.95 -1.21 4.49
N ALA A 68 17.83 0.10 4.59
CA ALA A 68 16.68 0.75 5.21
C ALA A 68 15.36 0.38 4.49
N TYR A 69 15.38 0.34 3.16
CA TYR A 69 14.25 -0.13 2.36
C TYR A 69 13.92 -1.61 2.64
N LEU A 70 14.93 -2.48 2.70
CA LEU A 70 14.74 -3.90 3.01
C LEU A 70 14.16 -4.10 4.42
N MET A 71 14.66 -3.36 5.42
CA MET A 71 14.15 -3.42 6.80
C MET A 71 12.70 -2.97 6.90
N LYS A 72 12.30 -1.92 6.17
CA LYS A 72 10.91 -1.44 6.13
C LYS A 72 9.93 -2.43 5.50
N ASN A 73 10.40 -3.21 4.52
CA ASN A 73 9.57 -4.19 3.80
C ASN A 73 9.80 -5.62 4.29
N CYS A 74 10.40 -5.78 5.46
CA CYS A 74 10.64 -7.07 6.10
C CYS A 74 9.44 -7.46 6.97
N ASN A 75 9.00 -8.72 6.86
CA ASN A 75 8.02 -9.30 7.77
C ASN A 75 8.69 -9.62 9.12
N ALA A 76 7.89 -9.93 10.14
CA ALA A 76 8.38 -10.38 11.44
C ALA A 76 9.30 -11.62 11.34
N ASP A 77 9.04 -12.52 10.40
CA ASP A 77 9.83 -13.73 10.11
C ASP A 77 11.18 -13.43 9.42
N GLY A 78 11.54 -12.19 9.21
CA GLY A 78 12.76 -11.81 8.50
C GLY A 78 12.68 -11.95 6.98
N THR A 79 11.53 -12.29 6.41
CA THR A 79 11.32 -12.46 4.98
C THR A 79 10.90 -11.14 4.31
N LEU A 80 11.19 -10.97 3.02
CA LEU A 80 10.85 -9.76 2.28
C LEU A 80 9.39 -9.79 1.81
N ASN A 81 8.61 -8.78 2.19
CA ASN A 81 7.28 -8.55 1.65
C ASN A 81 7.41 -7.87 0.27
N TYR A 82 7.62 -8.68 -0.77
CA TYR A 82 7.75 -8.19 -2.12
C TYR A 82 6.43 -8.30 -2.88
N LYS A 83 5.72 -7.19 -3.01
CA LYS A 83 4.58 -7.08 -3.94
C LYS A 83 5.13 -6.69 -5.32
N LYS A 84 5.09 -7.62 -6.27
CA LYS A 84 5.40 -7.31 -7.66
C LYS A 84 4.36 -6.30 -8.15
N LYS A 85 4.80 -5.07 -8.40
CA LYS A 85 3.95 -4.12 -9.12
C LYS A 85 3.81 -4.64 -10.55
N GLU A 86 2.65 -5.16 -10.88
CA GLU A 86 2.30 -5.41 -12.27
C GLU A 86 2.15 -4.05 -12.94
N VAL A 87 3.22 -3.61 -13.56
CA VAL A 87 3.15 -2.45 -14.45
C VAL A 87 2.50 -2.95 -15.72
N VAL A 88 1.18 -2.97 -15.71
CA VAL A 88 0.41 -3.16 -16.93
C VAL A 88 0.72 -1.95 -17.80
N LYS A 89 1.64 -2.11 -18.73
CA LYS A 89 1.92 -1.11 -19.78
C LYS A 89 0.74 -1.13 -20.75
N LEU A 90 -0.40 -0.60 -20.32
CA LEU A 90 -1.52 -0.35 -21.20
C LEU A 90 -1.06 0.58 -22.31
N SER A 91 -1.26 0.19 -23.56
CA SER A 91 -1.03 1.09 -24.71
C SER A 91 -1.84 2.36 -24.52
N LYS A 92 -1.38 3.50 -25.06
CA LYS A 92 -2.12 4.78 -24.94
C LYS A 92 -3.59 4.67 -25.35
N LYS A 93 -3.89 3.80 -26.34
CA LYS A 93 -5.25 3.52 -26.79
C LYS A 93 -6.08 2.74 -25.75
N ALA A 94 -5.46 1.82 -25.01
CA ALA A 94 -6.13 1.07 -23.95
C ALA A 94 -6.34 1.93 -22.69
N GLN A 95 -5.44 2.87 -22.41
CA GLN A 95 -5.59 3.85 -21.32
C GLN A 95 -6.74 4.82 -21.59
N ALA A 96 -6.84 5.33 -22.84
CA ALA A 96 -7.92 6.21 -23.25
C ALA A 96 -9.29 5.49 -23.21
N LYS A 97 -9.34 4.20 -23.61
CA LYS A 97 -10.56 3.42 -23.52
C LYS A 97 -10.98 3.14 -22.07
N ALA A 98 -10.03 2.81 -21.22
CA ALA A 98 -10.29 2.59 -19.78
C ALA A 98 -10.72 3.88 -19.06
N ALA A 99 -10.17 5.03 -19.43
CA ALA A 99 -10.60 6.33 -18.92
C ALA A 99 -12.03 6.67 -19.35
N ALA A 100 -12.36 6.49 -20.63
CA ALA A 100 -13.71 6.71 -21.15
C ALA A 100 -14.75 5.77 -20.49
N GLU A 101 -14.38 4.52 -20.24
CA GLU A 101 -15.24 3.55 -19.59
C GLU A 101 -15.45 3.84 -18.10
N ALA A 102 -14.42 4.40 -17.43
CA ALA A 102 -14.52 4.87 -16.05
C ALA A 102 -15.41 6.11 -15.92
N GLU A 103 -15.29 7.07 -16.85
CA GLU A 103 -16.15 8.25 -16.90
C GLU A 103 -17.61 7.91 -17.19
N ALA A 104 -17.85 7.00 -18.12
CA ALA A 104 -19.22 6.51 -18.42
C ALA A 104 -19.85 5.80 -17.22
N LYS A 105 -19.08 5.00 -16.48
CA LYS A 105 -19.57 4.39 -15.23
C LYS A 105 -19.86 5.40 -14.15
N ALA A 106 -19.00 6.40 -13.98
CA ALA A 106 -19.21 7.45 -12.98
C ALA A 106 -20.44 8.30 -13.30
N GLN A 107 -20.71 8.58 -14.58
CA GLN A 107 -21.91 9.30 -15.00
C GLN A 107 -23.18 8.47 -14.78
N ALA A 108 -23.14 7.19 -15.12
CA ALA A 108 -24.29 6.29 -14.89
C ALA A 108 -24.61 6.11 -13.40
N GLU A 109 -23.57 6.07 -12.54
CA GLU A 109 -23.76 5.96 -11.09
C GLU A 109 -24.27 7.27 -10.47
N ALA A 110 -23.87 8.42 -11.02
CA ALA A 110 -24.38 9.73 -10.62
C ALA A 110 -25.85 9.92 -11.05
N GLU A 111 -26.22 9.49 -12.27
CA GLU A 111 -27.60 9.53 -12.75
C GLU A 111 -28.53 8.58 -11.96
N ALA A 112 -28.07 7.38 -11.64
CA ALA A 112 -28.82 6.44 -10.81
C ALA A 112 -29.04 6.98 -9.39
N LYS A 113 -28.05 7.69 -8.84
CA LYS A 113 -28.16 8.30 -7.51
C LYS A 113 -29.12 9.50 -7.50
N ALA A 114 -29.09 10.32 -8.54
CA ALA A 114 -30.02 11.43 -8.72
C ALA A 114 -31.46 10.96 -8.92
N ALA A 115 -31.67 9.91 -9.69
CA ALA A 115 -32.97 9.29 -9.88
C ALA A 115 -33.54 8.67 -8.59
N ALA A 116 -32.68 8.04 -7.77
CA ALA A 116 -33.08 7.48 -6.48
C ALA A 116 -33.44 8.58 -5.47
N GLU A 117 -32.74 9.70 -5.48
CA GLU A 117 -33.00 10.84 -4.61
C GLU A 117 -34.31 11.58 -5.01
N ALA A 118 -34.57 11.71 -6.30
CA ALA A 118 -35.82 12.26 -6.82
C ALA A 118 -37.03 11.37 -6.49
N ALA A 119 -36.90 10.05 -6.60
CA ALA A 119 -37.96 9.10 -6.22
C ALA A 119 -38.23 9.10 -4.69
N ALA A 120 -37.20 9.29 -3.89
CA ALA A 120 -37.35 9.41 -2.44
C ALA A 120 -38.04 10.72 -2.01
N ALA A 121 -37.78 11.81 -2.73
CA ALA A 121 -38.43 13.10 -2.50
C ALA A 121 -39.92 13.07 -2.89
N GLU A 122 -40.26 12.39 -4.00
CA GLU A 122 -41.64 12.21 -4.46
C GLU A 122 -42.46 11.31 -3.51
N ALA A 123 -41.83 10.26 -2.96
CA ALA A 123 -42.48 9.42 -1.95
C ALA A 123 -42.68 10.12 -0.61
N ALA A 124 -41.80 11.05 -0.23
CA ALA A 124 -41.97 11.87 0.98
C ALA A 124 -43.09 12.93 0.82
N ALA A 125 -43.21 13.52 -0.37
CA ALA A 125 -44.29 14.46 -0.68
C ALA A 125 -45.70 13.81 -0.75
N ALA A 126 -45.77 12.56 -1.19
CA ALA A 126 -47.00 11.77 -1.22
C ALA A 126 -47.46 11.28 0.17
N ALA A 127 -46.55 11.21 1.15
CA ALA A 127 -46.85 10.79 2.52
C ALA A 127 -47.40 11.96 3.39
N GLU A 128 -47.25 13.21 2.94
CA GLU A 128 -47.69 14.42 3.71
C GLU A 128 -49.09 14.93 3.32
N ALA A 129 -49.72 14.38 2.29
CA ALA A 129 -50.99 14.84 1.75
C ALA A 129 -52.31 14.31 2.38
N PRO A 130 -52.39 13.35 3.33
CA PRO A 130 -53.68 12.91 3.88
C PRO A 130 -54.00 13.41 5.32
N ALA A 131 -53.29 14.43 5.86
CA ALA A 131 -53.50 14.83 7.25
C ALA A 131 -54.32 16.14 7.42
N GLU A 132 -54.70 16.86 6.36
CA GLU A 132 -55.42 18.14 6.45
C GLU A 132 -56.94 18.03 6.20
N GLU A 133 -57.50 16.90 5.75
CA GLU A 133 -58.92 16.75 5.46
C GLU A 133 -59.75 16.09 6.61
N ALA A 134 -59.16 15.76 7.74
CA ALA A 134 -59.86 15.06 8.84
C ALA A 134 -60.20 15.94 10.07
N VAL A 135 -60.03 17.23 10.03
CA VAL A 135 -60.27 18.12 11.20
C VAL A 135 -61.47 19.04 11.05
N GLU A 136 -62.18 19.08 9.91
CA GLU A 136 -63.32 20.01 9.71
C GLU A 136 -64.73 19.40 9.89
N GLU A 137 -64.87 18.11 10.24
CA GLU A 137 -66.20 17.46 10.32
C GLU A 137 -66.66 17.08 11.75
N THR A 138 -66.15 17.69 12.81
CA THR A 138 -66.62 17.39 14.19
C THR A 138 -66.88 18.63 15.06
N THR A 139 -67.45 19.72 14.50
CA THR A 139 -67.96 20.80 15.33
C THR A 139 -69.31 21.35 14.83
N GLU A 140 -70.28 20.47 14.50
CA GLU A 140 -71.68 20.90 14.37
C GLU A 140 -72.59 19.73 14.77
N GLU A 141 -72.83 19.53 16.05
CA GLU A 141 -74.04 19.02 16.72
C GLU A 141 -73.82 18.86 18.21
N ALA A 142 -74.25 19.90 19.01
CA ALA A 142 -74.95 19.84 20.28
C ALA A 142 -74.93 21.17 20.98
#